data_51a11bd381c7f8cdfa96cc323c3ec55e
#
_entry.id   51a11bd381c7f8cdfa96cc323c3ec55e
#
_cell.length_a   1.000
_cell.length_b   1.000
_cell.length_c   1.000
_cell.angle_alpha   90.00
_cell.angle_beta   90.00
_cell.angle_gamma   90.00
#
_symmetry.space_group_name_H-M   'P 1'
#
loop_
_entity.id
_entity.type
_entity.pdbx_description
1 polymer ?
#
loop_
_entity_poly.entity_id
_entity_poly.type
_entity_poly.pdbx_seq_one_letter_code
_entity_poly.pdbx_strand_id
1 'polypeptide(L)'
;ISGDNPVTVSEVARQAGIEGAERYVDAATLDTDEKVAEAVRTCTVFGRVTPAQKRKFVKALQADGHTVAMTGDGVNDVLALKDADCGIAMASGAQAASQVAQLVLLESDFSGLPAVVAEGRRVINNIQRSASLFLVKNIFSFLLTFISLFITMPYPLQPLQLSLLSMVTIGIPSFILALEPNHEMVHGKFIQNVLRAALPGGLSDLLLILGIEAFVFAFELPIGTLTTLTTLLLLAVGMAVLWDVCKPFTVAHGVLWGGMLILAGAAIALLGGFLGLERLDMRGMLVLIVFLLLVVQTLHSMERGLTAVGDAAALVWKRLPRKSKAEENY
;
A
#
# COMPACT_ATOMS: atom_id res chain seq x y z
N ILE A 1 3.16 10.99 -29.20
CA ILE A 1 2.58 10.20 -30.32
C ILE A 1 1.50 11.04 -30.96
N SER A 2 1.68 11.48 -32.22
CA SER A 2 0.71 12.35 -32.95
C SER A 2 0.54 11.89 -34.41
N GLY A 3 -0.60 12.24 -35.00
CA GLY A 3 -0.84 12.11 -36.45
C GLY A 3 -0.11 13.15 -37.28
N ASP A 4 0.42 14.21 -36.69
CA ASP A 4 1.08 15.32 -37.36
C ASP A 4 2.49 14.98 -37.83
N ASN A 5 3.09 15.90 -38.57
CA ASN A 5 4.45 15.77 -39.10
C ASN A 5 5.45 15.60 -37.95
N PRO A 6 6.37 14.60 -37.98
CA PRO A 6 7.27 14.30 -36.87
C PRO A 6 8.18 15.48 -36.48
N VAL A 7 8.59 16.33 -37.43
CA VAL A 7 9.40 17.53 -37.11
C VAL A 7 8.59 18.54 -36.29
N THR A 8 7.34 18.77 -36.67
CA THR A 8 6.42 19.66 -35.94
C THR A 8 6.16 19.13 -34.53
N VAL A 9 5.89 17.82 -34.42
CA VAL A 9 5.65 17.18 -33.10
C VAL A 9 6.88 17.26 -32.22
N SER A 10 8.10 17.07 -32.78
CA SER A 10 9.37 17.21 -32.08
C SER A 10 9.56 18.64 -31.53
N GLU A 11 9.26 19.65 -32.36
CA GLU A 11 9.40 21.05 -31.93
C GLU A 11 8.38 21.41 -30.82
N VAL A 12 7.12 20.97 -30.94
CA VAL A 12 6.12 21.14 -29.88
C VAL A 12 6.55 20.42 -28.60
N ALA A 13 7.06 19.19 -28.69
CA ALA A 13 7.56 18.43 -27.56
C ALA A 13 8.73 19.14 -26.86
N ARG A 14 9.65 19.74 -27.65
CA ARG A 14 10.76 20.54 -27.15
C ARG A 14 10.29 21.79 -26.40
N GLN A 15 9.29 22.50 -26.95
CA GLN A 15 8.67 23.65 -26.29
C GLN A 15 7.94 23.26 -24.99
N ALA A 16 7.36 22.08 -24.96
CA ALA A 16 6.74 21.51 -23.75
C ALA A 16 7.76 20.98 -22.72
N GLY A 17 9.06 21.03 -22.99
CA GLY A 17 10.11 20.58 -22.08
C GLY A 17 10.25 19.05 -21.98
N ILE A 18 9.81 18.30 -22.99
CA ILE A 18 9.94 16.84 -23.03
C ILE A 18 11.40 16.49 -23.34
N GLU A 19 12.04 15.77 -22.42
CA GLU A 19 13.42 15.28 -22.62
C GLU A 19 13.51 14.31 -23.81
N GLY A 20 14.53 14.48 -24.65
CA GLY A 20 14.75 13.64 -25.82
C GLY A 20 13.78 13.94 -26.97
N ALA A 21 13.17 15.13 -27.00
CA ALA A 21 12.25 15.54 -28.08
C ALA A 21 12.90 15.52 -29.47
N GLU A 22 14.24 15.67 -29.55
CA GLU A 22 15.04 15.58 -30.77
C GLU A 22 15.11 14.15 -31.35
N ARG A 23 14.80 13.12 -30.53
CA ARG A 23 14.75 11.72 -30.96
C ARG A 23 13.36 11.41 -31.49
N TYR A 24 13.10 11.80 -32.71
CA TYR A 24 11.81 11.58 -33.34
C TYR A 24 11.90 10.60 -34.52
N VAL A 25 10.78 9.98 -34.86
CA VAL A 25 10.67 9.06 -35.98
C VAL A 25 9.34 9.28 -36.72
N ASP A 26 9.35 9.07 -38.03
CA ASP A 26 8.17 9.02 -38.87
C ASP A 26 7.54 7.61 -38.80
N ALA A 27 6.37 7.50 -38.20
CA ALA A 27 5.69 6.22 -38.08
C ALA A 27 5.30 5.58 -39.40
N ALA A 28 5.26 6.35 -40.51
CA ALA A 28 5.05 5.80 -41.84
C ALA A 28 6.19 4.87 -42.28
N THR A 29 7.38 4.97 -41.68
CA THR A 29 8.53 4.07 -41.95
C THR A 29 8.54 2.80 -41.12
N LEU A 30 7.65 2.70 -40.11
CA LEU A 30 7.56 1.58 -39.17
C LEU A 30 6.49 0.59 -39.65
N ASP A 31 6.84 -0.24 -40.60
CA ASP A 31 5.96 -1.19 -41.29
C ASP A 31 5.83 -2.54 -40.56
N THR A 32 6.77 -2.88 -39.66
CA THR A 32 6.75 -4.14 -38.88
C THR A 32 6.69 -3.88 -37.39
N ASP A 33 6.21 -4.88 -36.62
CA ASP A 33 6.09 -4.78 -35.17
C ASP A 33 7.48 -4.74 -34.51
N GLU A 34 8.52 -5.34 -35.12
CA GLU A 34 9.90 -5.28 -34.65
C GLU A 34 10.46 -3.86 -34.74
N LYS A 35 10.21 -3.15 -35.85
CA LYS A 35 10.62 -1.75 -35.99
C LYS A 35 9.90 -0.84 -35.02
N VAL A 36 8.62 -1.10 -34.71
CA VAL A 36 7.89 -0.38 -33.67
C VAL A 36 8.51 -0.64 -32.30
N ALA A 37 8.85 -1.89 -31.97
CA ALA A 37 9.48 -2.26 -30.71
C ALA A 37 10.88 -1.64 -30.55
N GLU A 38 11.64 -1.52 -31.61
CA GLU A 38 12.96 -0.82 -31.61
C GLU A 38 12.77 0.70 -31.46
N ALA A 39 11.82 1.28 -32.17
CA ALA A 39 11.56 2.69 -32.15
C ALA A 39 11.10 3.18 -30.75
N VAL A 40 10.27 2.43 -30.01
CA VAL A 40 9.83 2.83 -28.66
C VAL A 40 10.97 2.84 -27.64
N ARG A 41 12.07 2.12 -27.90
CA ARG A 41 13.28 2.12 -27.04
C ARG A 41 14.25 3.25 -27.34
N THR A 42 14.24 3.73 -28.58
CA THR A 42 15.25 4.67 -29.07
C THR A 42 14.71 6.07 -29.27
N CYS A 43 13.43 6.22 -29.61
CA CYS A 43 12.78 7.49 -29.91
C CYS A 43 11.79 7.89 -28.83
N THR A 44 11.64 9.21 -28.64
CA THR A 44 10.70 9.80 -27.67
C THR A 44 9.47 10.36 -28.38
N VAL A 45 9.61 10.78 -29.64
CA VAL A 45 8.56 11.45 -30.41
C VAL A 45 8.22 10.64 -31.66
N PHE A 46 6.93 10.44 -31.91
CA PHE A 46 6.39 9.67 -33.03
C PHE A 46 5.38 10.53 -33.79
N GLY A 47 5.66 10.83 -35.05
CA GLY A 47 4.79 11.61 -35.95
C GLY A 47 4.16 10.74 -37.02
N ARG A 48 3.12 11.25 -37.72
CA ARG A 48 2.33 10.56 -38.74
C ARG A 48 1.77 9.21 -38.32
N VAL A 49 1.43 9.09 -37.04
CA VAL A 49 0.93 7.84 -36.46
C VAL A 49 -0.53 7.64 -36.82
N THR A 50 -0.84 6.52 -37.45
CA THR A 50 -2.22 6.13 -37.75
C THR A 50 -2.93 5.60 -36.52
N PRO A 51 -4.28 5.58 -36.45
CA PRO A 51 -5.02 5.02 -35.32
C PRO A 51 -4.65 3.57 -34.98
N ALA A 52 -4.44 2.75 -36.00
CA ALA A 52 -3.99 1.36 -35.82
C ALA A 52 -2.60 1.27 -35.23
N GLN A 53 -1.68 2.16 -35.62
CA GLN A 53 -0.34 2.22 -35.05
C GLN A 53 -0.34 2.75 -33.61
N LYS A 54 -1.23 3.69 -33.24
CA LYS A 54 -1.34 4.14 -31.83
C LYS A 54 -1.51 2.96 -30.88
N ARG A 55 -2.37 2.01 -31.25
CA ARG A 55 -2.57 0.77 -30.48
C ARG A 55 -1.31 -0.09 -30.41
N LYS A 56 -0.57 -0.22 -31.51
CA LYS A 56 0.70 -0.98 -31.55
C LYS A 56 1.76 -0.34 -30.66
N PHE A 57 1.87 0.98 -30.65
CA PHE A 57 2.78 1.72 -29.76
C PHE A 57 2.46 1.48 -28.28
N VAL A 58 1.18 1.57 -27.89
CA VAL A 58 0.75 1.27 -26.51
C VAL A 58 1.19 -0.14 -26.11
N LYS A 59 0.92 -1.15 -26.95
CA LYS A 59 1.30 -2.54 -26.68
C LYS A 59 2.82 -2.76 -26.66
N ALA A 60 3.55 -2.10 -27.54
CA ALA A 60 5.01 -2.20 -27.57
C ALA A 60 5.65 -1.60 -26.30
N LEU A 61 5.16 -0.44 -25.84
CA LEU A 61 5.60 0.17 -24.58
C LEU A 61 5.28 -0.72 -23.37
N GLN A 62 4.07 -1.31 -23.33
CA GLN A 62 3.68 -2.25 -22.26
C GLN A 62 4.56 -3.52 -22.29
N ALA A 63 4.86 -4.05 -23.47
CA ALA A 63 5.75 -5.21 -23.64
C ALA A 63 7.19 -4.91 -23.18
N ASP A 64 7.63 -3.65 -23.32
CA ASP A 64 8.93 -3.18 -22.82
C ASP A 64 8.94 -2.90 -21.30
N GLY A 65 7.79 -3.09 -20.63
CA GLY A 65 7.65 -2.97 -19.16
C GLY A 65 7.20 -1.60 -18.67
N HIS A 66 6.76 -0.72 -19.55
CA HIS A 66 6.22 0.59 -19.19
C HIS A 66 4.74 0.52 -18.80
N THR A 67 4.33 1.34 -17.83
CA THR A 67 2.92 1.65 -17.59
C THR A 67 2.53 2.82 -18.47
N VAL A 68 1.54 2.62 -19.33
CA VAL A 68 1.19 3.55 -20.41
C VAL A 68 -0.10 4.31 -20.10
N ALA A 69 0.00 5.64 -20.04
CA ALA A 69 -1.16 6.52 -20.09
C ALA A 69 -1.37 7.01 -21.52
N MET A 70 -2.59 6.92 -22.04
CA MET A 70 -2.97 7.38 -23.37
C MET A 70 -4.03 8.47 -23.26
N THR A 71 -3.76 9.62 -23.88
CA THR A 71 -4.75 10.70 -23.98
C THR A 71 -5.30 10.75 -25.40
N GLY A 72 -6.61 10.89 -25.53
CA GLY A 72 -7.29 11.02 -26.83
C GLY A 72 -8.68 11.63 -26.70
N ASP A 73 -9.11 12.30 -27.76
CA ASP A 73 -10.40 12.98 -27.84
C ASP A 73 -11.30 12.45 -28.98
N GLY A 74 -10.73 11.67 -29.90
CA GLY A 74 -11.39 11.20 -31.09
C GLY A 74 -11.88 9.74 -31.04
N VAL A 75 -12.81 9.40 -31.92
CA VAL A 75 -13.26 8.02 -32.15
C VAL A 75 -12.09 7.11 -32.56
N ASN A 76 -11.11 7.67 -33.27
CA ASN A 76 -9.92 6.98 -33.72
C ASN A 76 -8.99 6.51 -32.57
N ASP A 77 -9.12 7.10 -31.41
CA ASP A 77 -8.28 6.79 -30.23
C ASP A 77 -8.90 5.72 -29.31
N VAL A 78 -10.16 5.35 -29.52
CA VAL A 78 -10.94 4.45 -28.66
C VAL A 78 -10.19 3.14 -28.37
N LEU A 79 -9.62 2.50 -29.38
CA LEU A 79 -8.90 1.23 -29.20
C LEU A 79 -7.59 1.41 -28.45
N ALA A 80 -6.85 2.49 -28.68
CA ALA A 80 -5.62 2.79 -27.98
C ALA A 80 -5.90 3.19 -26.51
N LEU A 81 -6.94 3.98 -26.26
CA LEU A 81 -7.42 4.33 -24.91
C LEU A 81 -7.81 3.09 -24.11
N LYS A 82 -8.52 2.15 -24.73
CA LYS A 82 -8.93 0.91 -24.09
C LYS A 82 -7.76 -0.03 -23.77
N ASP A 83 -6.75 -0.09 -24.64
CA ASP A 83 -5.59 -0.97 -24.45
C ASP A 83 -4.54 -0.36 -23.51
N ALA A 84 -4.55 0.94 -23.27
CA ALA A 84 -3.66 1.61 -22.32
C ALA A 84 -3.97 1.22 -20.87
N ASP A 85 -2.95 1.31 -19.99
CA ASP A 85 -3.13 1.09 -18.55
C ASP A 85 -3.97 2.21 -17.92
N CYS A 86 -3.92 3.42 -18.48
CA CYS A 86 -4.77 4.55 -18.11
C CYS A 86 -5.16 5.34 -19.36
N GLY A 87 -6.38 5.14 -19.86
CA GLY A 87 -6.97 5.96 -20.92
C GLY A 87 -7.57 7.24 -20.35
N ILE A 88 -7.22 8.39 -20.94
CA ILE A 88 -7.66 9.72 -20.54
C ILE A 88 -8.40 10.35 -21.70
N ALA A 89 -9.67 10.67 -21.53
CA ALA A 89 -10.48 11.34 -22.55
C ALA A 89 -10.78 12.80 -22.16
N MET A 90 -11.01 13.64 -23.18
CA MET A 90 -11.50 14.99 -23.01
C MET A 90 -13.03 14.98 -23.06
N ALA A 91 -13.71 15.70 -22.16
CA ALA A 91 -15.17 15.77 -22.17
C ALA A 91 -15.73 16.42 -23.43
N SER A 92 -14.99 17.35 -24.05
CA SER A 92 -15.32 17.97 -25.35
C SER A 92 -15.11 17.05 -26.55
N GLY A 93 -14.46 15.89 -26.34
CA GLY A 93 -14.17 14.92 -27.40
C GLY A 93 -15.35 14.01 -27.73
N ALA A 94 -15.08 12.94 -28.48
CA ALA A 94 -16.08 11.95 -28.84
C ALA A 94 -16.62 11.19 -27.62
N GLN A 95 -17.95 11.03 -27.55
CA GLN A 95 -18.58 10.26 -26.47
C GLN A 95 -18.05 8.83 -26.37
N ALA A 96 -17.71 8.20 -27.49
CA ALA A 96 -17.13 6.87 -27.51
C ALA A 96 -15.76 6.82 -26.81
N ALA A 97 -14.93 7.87 -26.90
CA ALA A 97 -13.67 7.96 -26.17
C ALA A 97 -13.90 8.07 -24.65
N SER A 98 -14.86 8.92 -24.24
CA SER A 98 -15.22 9.09 -22.83
C SER A 98 -15.80 7.81 -22.20
N GLN A 99 -16.49 6.98 -22.96
CA GLN A 99 -17.07 5.72 -22.47
C GLN A 99 -16.03 4.61 -22.21
N VAL A 100 -14.89 4.65 -22.88
CA VAL A 100 -13.84 3.62 -22.74
C VAL A 100 -12.67 4.07 -21.86
N ALA A 101 -12.54 5.37 -21.65
CA ALA A 101 -11.47 5.94 -20.83
C ALA A 101 -11.69 5.66 -19.34
N GLN A 102 -10.59 5.46 -18.58
CA GLN A 102 -10.62 5.34 -17.14
C GLN A 102 -10.74 6.71 -16.45
N LEU A 103 -10.32 7.78 -17.13
CA LEU A 103 -10.38 9.16 -16.66
C LEU A 103 -10.97 10.06 -17.72
N VAL A 104 -11.86 10.99 -17.34
CA VAL A 104 -12.39 12.02 -18.22
C VAL A 104 -12.09 13.39 -17.64
N LEU A 105 -11.38 14.23 -18.40
CA LEU A 105 -11.10 15.63 -18.02
C LEU A 105 -12.33 16.48 -18.38
N LEU A 106 -13.13 16.85 -17.38
CA LEU A 106 -14.40 17.53 -17.56
C LEU A 106 -14.26 18.91 -18.19
N GLU A 107 -13.22 19.64 -17.80
CA GLU A 107 -12.92 20.98 -18.37
C GLU A 107 -12.15 20.89 -19.69
N SER A 108 -11.84 19.66 -20.15
CA SER A 108 -11.02 19.41 -21.35
C SER A 108 -9.67 20.12 -21.32
N ASP A 109 -9.18 20.40 -20.13
CA ASP A 109 -7.91 21.07 -19.88
C ASP A 109 -6.89 20.10 -19.28
N PHE A 110 -5.79 19.93 -19.98
CA PHE A 110 -4.70 19.05 -19.55
C PHE A 110 -3.96 19.57 -18.31
N SER A 111 -4.06 20.87 -18.01
CA SER A 111 -3.44 21.50 -16.82
C SER A 111 -3.99 20.94 -15.50
N GLY A 112 -5.17 20.32 -15.50
CA GLY A 112 -5.74 19.64 -14.33
C GLY A 112 -5.07 18.30 -14.00
N LEU A 113 -4.31 17.69 -14.91
CA LEU A 113 -3.73 16.36 -14.71
C LEU A 113 -2.74 16.25 -13.54
N PRO A 114 -1.87 17.24 -13.26
CA PRO A 114 -1.02 17.20 -12.07
C PRO A 114 -1.80 17.08 -10.77
N ALA A 115 -2.95 17.76 -10.66
CA ALA A 115 -3.82 17.66 -9.49
C ALA A 115 -4.44 16.26 -9.35
N VAL A 116 -4.85 15.64 -10.48
CA VAL A 116 -5.36 14.25 -10.51
C VAL A 116 -4.29 13.27 -10.05
N VAL A 117 -3.05 13.42 -10.53
CA VAL A 117 -1.92 12.58 -10.11
C VAL A 117 -1.63 12.76 -8.61
N ALA A 118 -1.64 13.99 -8.11
CA ALA A 118 -1.45 14.29 -6.70
C ALA A 118 -2.54 13.63 -5.83
N GLU A 119 -3.81 13.71 -6.26
CA GLU A 119 -4.92 13.06 -5.58
C GLU A 119 -4.80 11.52 -5.62
N GLY A 120 -4.42 10.95 -6.74
CA GLY A 120 -4.16 9.51 -6.85
C GLY A 120 -3.07 9.04 -5.89
N ARG A 121 -1.97 9.81 -5.74
CA ARG A 121 -0.91 9.54 -4.76
C ARG A 121 -1.45 9.61 -3.34
N ARG A 122 -2.23 10.64 -3.00
CA ARG A 122 -2.86 10.80 -1.70
C ARG A 122 -3.71 9.57 -1.34
N VAL A 123 -4.58 9.16 -2.25
CA VAL A 123 -5.47 8.01 -2.05
C VAL A 123 -4.67 6.73 -1.83
N ILE A 124 -3.69 6.43 -2.68
CA ILE A 124 -2.89 5.21 -2.56
C ILE A 124 -2.10 5.19 -1.25
N ASN A 125 -1.42 6.28 -0.90
CA ASN A 125 -0.63 6.37 0.33
C ASN A 125 -1.50 6.19 1.58
N ASN A 126 -2.65 6.86 1.62
CA ASN A 126 -3.56 6.79 2.75
C ASN A 126 -4.22 5.41 2.88
N ILE A 127 -4.59 4.77 1.76
CA ILE A 127 -5.11 3.40 1.77
C ILE A 127 -4.02 2.42 2.22
N GLN A 128 -2.76 2.60 1.80
CA GLN A 128 -1.66 1.73 2.27
C GLN A 128 -1.49 1.82 3.80
N ARG A 129 -1.49 3.02 4.36
CA ARG A 129 -1.41 3.24 5.82
C ARG A 129 -2.56 2.56 6.55
N SER A 130 -3.79 2.82 6.14
CA SER A 130 -4.99 2.22 6.73
C SER A 130 -4.99 0.70 6.61
N ALA A 131 -4.70 0.17 5.42
CA ALA A 131 -4.63 -1.27 5.18
C ALA A 131 -3.58 -1.95 6.05
N SER A 132 -2.44 -1.30 6.30
CA SER A 132 -1.40 -1.83 7.17
C SER A 132 -1.89 -1.99 8.61
N LEU A 133 -2.58 -0.97 9.17
CA LEU A 133 -3.16 -1.05 10.52
C LEU A 133 -4.20 -2.18 10.65
N PHE A 134 -5.10 -2.30 9.66
CA PHE A 134 -6.09 -3.39 9.65
C PHE A 134 -5.43 -4.77 9.55
N LEU A 135 -4.38 -4.88 8.74
CA LEU A 135 -3.74 -6.16 8.48
C LEU A 135 -2.95 -6.68 9.69
N VAL A 136 -2.34 -5.81 10.51
CA VAL A 136 -1.71 -6.19 11.78
C VAL A 136 -2.65 -7.03 12.63
N LYS A 137 -3.87 -6.51 12.86
CA LYS A 137 -4.90 -7.22 13.65
C LYS A 137 -5.29 -8.55 13.01
N ASN A 138 -5.49 -8.57 11.70
CA ASN A 138 -5.92 -9.78 11.01
C ASN A 138 -4.84 -10.87 11.05
N ILE A 139 -3.56 -10.49 10.93
CA ILE A 139 -2.44 -11.44 11.00
C ILE A 139 -2.39 -12.12 12.38
N PHE A 140 -2.32 -11.33 13.46
CA PHE A 140 -2.22 -11.96 14.78
C PHE A 140 -3.47 -12.75 15.13
N SER A 141 -4.67 -12.23 14.84
CA SER A 141 -5.93 -12.90 15.14
C SER A 141 -6.08 -14.24 14.39
N PHE A 142 -5.71 -14.26 13.10
CA PHE A 142 -5.73 -15.48 12.30
C PHE A 142 -4.72 -16.51 12.84
N LEU A 143 -3.48 -16.10 13.09
CA LEU A 143 -2.43 -16.99 13.58
C LEU A 143 -2.75 -17.50 14.99
N LEU A 144 -3.21 -16.63 15.88
CA LEU A 144 -3.59 -16.99 17.25
C LEU A 144 -4.77 -18.00 17.22
N THR A 145 -5.79 -17.75 16.41
CA THR A 145 -6.92 -18.68 16.23
C THR A 145 -6.43 -20.03 15.68
N PHE A 146 -5.53 -20.02 14.70
CA PHE A 146 -4.96 -21.25 14.15
C PHE A 146 -4.18 -22.03 15.21
N ILE A 147 -3.37 -21.36 16.02
CA ILE A 147 -2.59 -21.99 17.12
C ILE A 147 -3.53 -22.52 18.20
N SER A 148 -4.59 -21.80 18.55
CA SER A 148 -5.57 -22.21 19.57
C SER A 148 -6.32 -23.51 19.23
N LEU A 149 -6.31 -23.94 17.96
CA LEU A 149 -6.85 -25.26 17.57
C LEU A 149 -6.00 -26.42 18.10
N PHE A 150 -4.72 -26.17 18.37
CA PHE A 150 -3.75 -27.20 18.79
C PHE A 150 -3.37 -27.09 20.27
N ILE A 151 -3.66 -25.94 20.89
CA ILE A 151 -3.31 -25.68 22.30
C ILE A 151 -4.64 -25.52 23.08
N THR A 152 -4.84 -26.33 24.11
CA THR A 152 -6.00 -26.29 25.00
C THR A 152 -5.94 -25.14 26.00
N MET A 153 -5.64 -23.92 25.54
CA MET A 153 -5.65 -22.71 26.37
C MET A 153 -6.90 -21.87 26.11
N PRO A 154 -7.42 -21.16 27.10
CA PRO A 154 -8.51 -20.22 26.89
C PRO A 154 -8.06 -19.09 25.98
N TYR A 155 -8.94 -18.65 25.05
CA TYR A 155 -8.62 -17.53 24.17
C TYR A 155 -8.35 -16.25 24.99
N PRO A 156 -7.22 -15.56 24.80
CA PRO A 156 -6.75 -14.53 25.71
C PRO A 156 -7.42 -13.16 25.55
N LEU A 157 -8.49 -13.06 24.79
CA LEU A 157 -9.20 -11.80 24.49
C LEU A 157 -10.70 -11.98 24.48
N GLN A 158 -11.40 -10.96 24.98
CA GLN A 158 -12.85 -10.85 24.86
C GLN A 158 -13.28 -9.97 23.68
N PRO A 159 -14.47 -10.17 23.08
CA PRO A 159 -14.94 -9.37 21.95
C PRO A 159 -14.97 -7.86 22.20
N LEU A 160 -15.34 -7.44 23.43
CA LEU A 160 -15.37 -6.02 23.81
C LEU A 160 -13.96 -5.42 23.86
N GLN A 161 -12.97 -6.18 24.31
CA GLN A 161 -11.55 -5.77 24.34
C GLN A 161 -11.02 -5.61 22.93
N LEU A 162 -11.34 -6.53 22.02
CA LEU A 162 -11.00 -6.40 20.58
C LEU A 162 -11.66 -5.18 19.93
N SER A 163 -12.86 -4.80 20.36
CA SER A 163 -13.53 -3.59 19.88
C SER A 163 -12.81 -2.33 20.33
N LEU A 164 -12.40 -2.26 21.60
CA LEU A 164 -11.59 -1.15 22.10
C LEU A 164 -10.27 -1.03 21.33
N LEU A 165 -9.53 -2.13 21.20
CA LEU A 165 -8.28 -2.17 20.45
C LEU A 165 -8.49 -1.67 19.02
N SER A 166 -9.49 -2.21 18.32
CA SER A 166 -9.79 -1.82 16.93
C SER A 166 -10.16 -0.35 16.79
N MET A 167 -10.91 0.21 17.73
CA MET A 167 -11.31 1.61 17.71
C MET A 167 -10.12 2.55 17.90
N VAL A 168 -9.27 2.26 18.89
CA VAL A 168 -8.16 3.14 19.29
C VAL A 168 -6.94 3.01 18.37
N THR A 169 -6.59 1.79 17.95
CA THR A 169 -5.35 1.58 17.18
C THR A 169 -5.55 1.52 15.67
N ILE A 170 -6.81 1.34 15.20
CA ILE A 170 -7.12 1.17 13.78
C ILE A 170 -8.18 2.17 13.30
N GLY A 171 -9.39 2.11 13.82
CA GLY A 171 -10.56 2.80 13.24
C GLY A 171 -10.41 4.31 13.22
N ILE A 172 -10.24 4.95 14.38
CA ILE A 172 -10.07 6.40 14.48
C ILE A 172 -8.78 6.85 13.77
N PRO A 173 -7.59 6.23 14.01
CA PRO A 173 -6.39 6.61 13.31
C PRO A 173 -6.49 6.48 11.79
N SER A 174 -7.02 5.38 11.27
CA SER A 174 -7.19 5.18 9.83
C SER A 174 -8.08 6.24 9.19
N PHE A 175 -9.17 6.61 9.88
CA PHE A 175 -10.06 7.67 9.40
C PHE A 175 -9.37 9.02 9.33
N ILE A 176 -8.62 9.41 10.37
CA ILE A 176 -7.90 10.68 10.41
C ILE A 176 -6.78 10.72 9.36
N LEU A 177 -5.99 9.64 9.27
CA LEU A 177 -4.91 9.51 8.29
C LEU A 177 -5.44 9.50 6.84
N ALA A 178 -6.66 9.01 6.60
CA ALA A 178 -7.28 9.03 5.26
C ALA A 178 -7.60 10.46 4.78
N LEU A 179 -7.76 11.42 5.68
CA LEU A 179 -8.01 12.82 5.35
C LEU A 179 -6.73 13.63 5.12
N GLU A 180 -5.56 13.06 5.45
CA GLU A 180 -4.28 13.75 5.33
C GLU A 180 -3.87 13.97 3.87
N PRO A 181 -3.38 15.18 3.50
CA PRO A 181 -2.80 15.43 2.18
C PRO A 181 -1.41 14.77 2.11
N ASN A 182 -1.30 13.60 1.51
CA ASN A 182 -0.06 12.89 1.28
C ASN A 182 0.19 12.70 -0.22
N HIS A 183 1.03 13.54 -0.79
CA HIS A 183 1.35 13.55 -2.23
C HIS A 183 2.73 12.92 -2.54
N GLU A 184 3.34 12.22 -1.58
CA GLU A 184 4.62 11.55 -1.79
C GLU A 184 4.53 10.55 -2.94
N MET A 185 5.65 10.38 -3.66
CA MET A 185 5.70 9.45 -4.77
C MET A 185 5.51 8.01 -4.26
N VAL A 186 4.56 7.30 -4.86
CA VAL A 186 4.30 5.89 -4.53
C VAL A 186 5.39 5.03 -5.14
N HIS A 187 6.09 4.27 -4.31
CA HIS A 187 7.13 3.33 -4.72
C HIS A 187 6.73 1.88 -4.47
N GLY A 188 7.17 0.97 -5.35
CA GLY A 188 6.96 -0.46 -5.18
C GLY A 188 5.52 -0.92 -5.46
N LYS A 189 5.21 -2.14 -5.01
CA LYS A 189 3.88 -2.74 -5.19
C LYS A 189 3.05 -2.55 -3.92
N PHE A 190 1.79 -2.14 -4.08
CA PHE A 190 0.83 -1.89 -2.99
C PHE A 190 0.82 -3.00 -1.92
N ILE A 191 0.58 -4.25 -2.34
CA ILE A 191 0.49 -5.40 -1.42
C ILE A 191 1.81 -5.63 -0.68
N GLN A 192 2.95 -5.49 -1.36
CA GLN A 192 4.26 -5.68 -0.72
C GLN A 192 4.53 -4.62 0.34
N ASN A 193 4.16 -3.36 0.07
CA ASN A 193 4.31 -2.28 1.03
C ASN A 193 3.42 -2.50 2.27
N VAL A 194 2.15 -2.86 2.06
CA VAL A 194 1.19 -3.14 3.14
C VAL A 194 1.67 -4.33 3.99
N LEU A 195 2.08 -5.44 3.36
CA LEU A 195 2.60 -6.61 4.08
C LEU A 195 3.87 -6.29 4.85
N ARG A 196 4.82 -5.56 4.25
CA ARG A 196 6.07 -5.17 4.89
C ARG A 196 5.84 -4.31 6.14
N ALA A 197 4.83 -3.43 6.09
CA ALA A 197 4.46 -2.60 7.24
C ALA A 197 3.67 -3.36 8.32
N ALA A 198 2.83 -4.34 7.94
CA ALA A 198 1.92 -5.01 8.86
C ALA A 198 2.51 -6.28 9.51
N LEU A 199 3.33 -7.05 8.79
CA LEU A 199 3.87 -8.32 9.30
C LEU A 199 4.67 -8.18 10.61
N PRO A 200 5.56 -7.17 10.76
CA PRO A 200 6.30 -7.02 12.00
C PRO A 200 5.38 -6.84 13.22
N GLY A 201 4.34 -5.99 13.09
CA GLY A 201 3.34 -5.75 14.13
C GLY A 201 2.55 -7.01 14.47
N GLY A 202 1.95 -7.66 13.46
CA GLY A 202 1.12 -8.85 13.68
C GLY A 202 1.87 -10.05 14.24
N LEU A 203 3.12 -10.27 13.82
CA LEU A 203 3.97 -11.32 14.38
C LEU A 203 4.46 -10.98 15.79
N SER A 204 4.73 -9.70 16.08
CA SER A 204 5.09 -9.25 17.43
C SER A 204 3.92 -9.44 18.40
N ASP A 205 2.70 -9.07 17.99
CA ASP A 205 1.49 -9.31 18.77
C ASP A 205 1.36 -10.79 19.13
N LEU A 206 1.47 -11.67 18.12
CA LEU A 206 1.38 -13.11 18.33
C LEU A 206 2.45 -13.61 19.32
N LEU A 207 3.72 -13.27 19.10
CA LEU A 207 4.81 -13.72 19.93
C LEU A 207 4.66 -13.27 21.40
N LEU A 208 4.28 -12.01 21.59
CA LEU A 208 4.10 -11.43 22.91
C LEU A 208 2.87 -12.01 23.63
N ILE A 209 1.77 -12.29 22.90
CA ILE A 209 0.59 -12.97 23.47
C ILE A 209 0.97 -14.37 23.94
N LEU A 210 1.63 -15.18 23.08
CA LEU A 210 2.08 -16.51 23.46
C LEU A 210 3.02 -16.49 24.65
N GLY A 211 3.88 -15.47 24.74
CA GLY A 211 4.75 -15.24 25.88
C GLY A 211 3.96 -14.99 27.17
N ILE A 212 2.94 -14.11 27.15
CA ILE A 212 2.05 -13.86 28.29
C ILE A 212 1.28 -15.12 28.67
N GLU A 213 0.71 -15.86 27.72
CA GLU A 213 0.00 -17.11 27.97
C GLU A 213 0.90 -18.12 28.69
N ALA A 214 2.12 -18.31 28.19
CA ALA A 214 3.10 -19.21 28.83
C ALA A 214 3.44 -18.77 30.27
N PHE A 215 3.57 -17.45 30.49
CA PHE A 215 3.86 -16.89 31.83
C PHE A 215 2.68 -17.06 32.78
N VAL A 216 1.45 -16.74 32.34
CA VAL A 216 0.23 -16.89 33.11
C VAL A 216 0.02 -18.35 33.51
N PHE A 217 0.25 -19.28 32.56
CA PHE A 217 0.18 -20.73 32.87
C PHE A 217 1.26 -21.19 33.85
N ALA A 218 2.53 -20.78 33.66
CA ALA A 218 3.63 -21.19 34.48
C ALA A 218 3.51 -20.68 35.96
N PHE A 219 2.89 -19.51 36.16
CA PHE A 219 2.71 -18.89 37.47
C PHE A 219 1.28 -19.04 38.01
N GLU A 220 0.43 -19.85 37.37
CA GLU A 220 -0.95 -20.14 37.79
C GLU A 220 -1.78 -18.86 38.04
N LEU A 221 -1.62 -17.84 37.19
CA LEU A 221 -2.36 -16.59 37.31
C LEU A 221 -3.81 -16.73 36.83
N PRO A 222 -4.76 -15.92 37.39
CA PRO A 222 -6.16 -15.96 36.99
C PRO A 222 -6.37 -15.64 35.48
N ILE A 223 -7.41 -16.23 34.86
CA ILE A 223 -7.75 -15.99 33.45
C ILE A 223 -8.08 -14.52 33.19
N GLY A 224 -8.73 -13.82 34.13
CA GLY A 224 -9.00 -12.39 34.01
C GLY A 224 -7.72 -11.54 33.98
N THR A 225 -6.66 -11.98 34.68
CA THR A 225 -5.32 -11.39 34.57
C THR A 225 -4.76 -11.58 33.15
N LEU A 226 -4.91 -12.78 32.55
CA LEU A 226 -4.48 -13.03 31.16
C LEU A 226 -5.13 -12.06 30.17
N THR A 227 -6.46 -11.95 30.19
CA THR A 227 -7.18 -11.08 29.25
C THR A 227 -6.83 -9.61 29.43
N THR A 228 -6.61 -9.17 30.65
CA THR A 228 -6.18 -7.81 30.98
C THR A 228 -4.77 -7.52 30.47
N LEU A 229 -3.81 -8.40 30.78
CA LEU A 229 -2.41 -8.27 30.32
C LEU A 229 -2.35 -8.24 28.79
N THR A 230 -3.03 -9.16 28.12
CA THR A 230 -3.06 -9.24 26.65
C THR A 230 -3.66 -7.97 26.04
N THR A 231 -4.76 -7.46 26.59
CA THR A 231 -5.39 -6.23 26.10
C THR A 231 -4.46 -5.02 26.22
N LEU A 232 -3.82 -4.84 27.37
CA LEU A 232 -2.90 -3.72 27.60
C LEU A 232 -1.64 -3.82 26.73
N LEU A 233 -1.14 -5.03 26.53
CA LEU A 233 0.03 -5.27 25.67
C LEU A 233 -0.27 -5.01 24.19
N LEU A 234 -1.37 -5.54 23.68
CA LEU A 234 -1.80 -5.30 22.29
C LEU A 234 -2.08 -3.82 22.04
N LEU A 235 -2.61 -3.11 23.03
CA LEU A 235 -2.77 -1.66 22.95
C LEU A 235 -1.40 -0.97 22.80
N ALA A 236 -0.41 -1.39 23.58
CA ALA A 236 0.94 -0.85 23.49
C ALA A 236 1.62 -1.14 22.14
N VAL A 237 1.49 -2.38 21.62
CA VAL A 237 1.99 -2.74 20.30
C VAL A 237 1.27 -1.93 19.22
N GLY A 238 -0.07 -1.85 19.26
CA GLY A 238 -0.85 -1.06 18.33
C GLY A 238 -0.47 0.42 18.32
N MET A 239 -0.19 1.01 19.49
CA MET A 239 0.31 2.38 19.60
C MET A 239 1.74 2.54 19.05
N ALA A 240 2.59 1.53 19.18
CA ALA A 240 3.94 1.54 18.60
C ALA A 240 3.87 1.41 17.07
N VAL A 241 3.00 0.54 16.54
CA VAL A 241 2.75 0.42 15.09
C VAL A 241 2.15 1.72 14.54
N LEU A 242 1.21 2.34 15.25
CA LEU A 242 0.65 3.64 14.85
C LEU A 242 1.73 4.72 14.79
N TRP A 243 2.68 4.73 15.73
CA TRP A 243 3.83 5.62 15.69
C TRP A 243 4.65 5.45 14.40
N ASP A 244 4.92 4.21 14.00
CA ASP A 244 5.68 3.91 12.78
C ASP A 244 4.91 4.29 11.50
N VAL A 245 3.60 4.06 11.46
CA VAL A 245 2.73 4.45 10.34
C VAL A 245 2.60 5.98 10.19
N CYS A 246 2.74 6.72 11.30
CA CYS A 246 2.73 8.19 11.31
C CYS A 246 4.05 8.84 10.87
N LYS A 247 5.06 8.07 10.52
CA LYS A 247 6.33 8.66 10.01
C LYS A 247 6.17 9.16 8.54
N PRO A 248 6.79 10.31 8.17
CA PRO A 248 7.52 11.25 9.02
C PRO A 248 6.60 11.98 10.01
N PHE A 249 7.06 12.14 11.26
CA PHE A 249 6.23 12.60 12.36
C PHE A 249 5.99 14.10 12.29
N THR A 250 4.74 14.50 12.18
CA THR A 250 4.29 15.89 12.18
C THR A 250 3.62 16.26 13.50
N VAL A 251 3.34 17.54 13.73
CA VAL A 251 2.57 17.99 14.91
C VAL A 251 1.17 17.36 14.91
N ALA A 252 0.53 17.25 13.75
CA ALA A 252 -0.78 16.59 13.62
C ALA A 252 -0.72 15.11 14.02
N HIS A 253 0.33 14.38 13.61
CA HIS A 253 0.56 13.01 14.03
C HIS A 253 0.81 12.89 15.54
N GLY A 254 1.51 13.86 16.15
CA GLY A 254 1.69 13.94 17.59
C GLY A 254 0.36 14.11 18.34
N VAL A 255 -0.51 14.97 17.85
CA VAL A 255 -1.86 15.18 18.41
C VAL A 255 -2.72 13.93 18.24
N LEU A 256 -2.67 13.28 17.07
CA LEU A 256 -3.38 12.03 16.83
C LEU A 256 -2.90 10.95 17.80
N TRP A 257 -1.60 10.67 17.85
CA TRP A 257 -1.03 9.63 18.70
C TRP A 257 -1.29 9.88 20.18
N GLY A 258 -1.04 11.10 20.66
CA GLY A 258 -1.32 11.50 22.05
C GLY A 258 -2.80 11.44 22.39
N GLY A 259 -3.68 11.88 21.47
CA GLY A 259 -5.13 11.75 21.61
C GLY A 259 -5.60 10.32 21.73
N MET A 260 -5.04 9.40 20.95
CA MET A 260 -5.35 7.97 21.04
C MET A 260 -4.87 7.37 22.36
N LEU A 261 -3.70 7.78 22.85
CA LEU A 261 -3.20 7.34 24.15
C LEU A 261 -4.11 7.80 25.30
N ILE A 262 -4.55 9.06 25.27
CA ILE A 262 -5.49 9.62 26.25
C ILE A 262 -6.84 8.89 26.17
N LEU A 263 -7.35 8.66 24.97
CA LEU A 263 -8.61 7.95 24.76
C LEU A 263 -8.54 6.51 25.29
N ALA A 264 -7.43 5.81 25.03
CA ALA A 264 -7.19 4.47 25.57
C ALA A 264 -7.19 4.47 27.11
N GLY A 265 -6.44 5.38 27.73
CA GLY A 265 -6.37 5.51 29.18
C GLY A 265 -7.73 5.85 29.80
N ALA A 266 -8.47 6.78 29.18
CA ALA A 266 -9.82 7.14 29.64
C ALA A 266 -10.80 5.96 29.49
N ALA A 267 -10.76 5.23 28.38
CA ALA A 267 -11.61 4.06 28.18
C ALA A 267 -11.31 2.95 29.22
N ILE A 268 -10.05 2.69 29.51
CA ILE A 268 -9.65 1.71 30.54
C ILE A 268 -10.13 2.19 31.93
N ALA A 269 -9.92 3.46 32.26
CA ALA A 269 -10.27 3.99 33.57
C ALA A 269 -11.79 4.04 33.83
N LEU A 270 -12.58 4.42 32.80
CA LEU A 270 -14.02 4.61 32.92
C LEU A 270 -14.82 3.33 32.61
N LEU A 271 -14.37 2.54 31.65
CA LEU A 271 -15.08 1.38 31.13
C LEU A 271 -14.39 0.04 31.44
N GLY A 272 -13.27 0.03 32.19
CA GLY A 272 -12.49 -1.16 32.44
C GLY A 272 -13.31 -2.33 32.99
N GLY A 273 -14.19 -2.08 33.95
CA GLY A 273 -15.10 -3.10 34.49
C GLY A 273 -16.08 -3.65 33.44
N PHE A 274 -16.63 -2.79 32.58
CA PHE A 274 -17.51 -3.19 31.45
C PHE A 274 -16.75 -3.98 30.38
N LEU A 275 -15.49 -3.65 30.17
CA LEU A 275 -14.59 -4.34 29.24
C LEU A 275 -14.06 -5.68 29.81
N GLY A 276 -14.43 -6.05 31.03
CA GLY A 276 -13.95 -7.25 31.68
C GLY A 276 -12.46 -7.17 32.07
N LEU A 277 -11.91 -5.96 32.24
CA LEU A 277 -10.54 -5.78 32.72
C LEU A 277 -10.50 -5.88 34.25
N GLU A 278 -9.65 -6.76 34.74
CA GLU A 278 -9.43 -6.95 36.17
C GLU A 278 -8.28 -6.08 36.67
N ARG A 279 -8.33 -5.75 37.98
CA ARG A 279 -7.20 -5.07 38.62
C ARG A 279 -6.03 -6.05 38.75
N LEU A 280 -4.90 -5.64 38.18
CA LEU A 280 -3.67 -6.43 38.26
C LEU A 280 -3.11 -6.39 39.71
N ASP A 281 -2.76 -7.56 40.20
CA ASP A 281 -1.97 -7.69 41.40
C ASP A 281 -0.49 -7.32 41.16
N MET A 282 0.35 -7.37 42.20
CA MET A 282 1.76 -7.03 42.06
C MET A 282 2.49 -7.94 41.05
N ARG A 283 2.10 -9.22 40.94
CA ARG A 283 2.71 -10.16 39.99
C ARG A 283 2.31 -9.83 38.54
N GLY A 284 1.01 -9.62 38.30
CA GLY A 284 0.51 -9.20 37.00
C GLY A 284 1.12 -7.86 36.56
N MET A 285 1.29 -6.91 37.47
CA MET A 285 1.91 -5.62 37.16
C MET A 285 3.39 -5.76 36.77
N LEU A 286 4.15 -6.61 37.46
CA LEU A 286 5.54 -6.90 37.07
C LEU A 286 5.64 -7.58 35.71
N VAL A 287 4.76 -8.53 35.42
CA VAL A 287 4.69 -9.18 34.10
C VAL A 287 4.39 -8.13 33.03
N LEU A 288 3.40 -7.27 33.25
CA LEU A 288 3.07 -6.19 32.29
C LEU A 288 4.27 -5.31 32.01
N ILE A 289 4.98 -4.83 33.01
CA ILE A 289 6.15 -3.96 32.85
C ILE A 289 7.22 -4.65 32.01
N VAL A 290 7.54 -5.91 32.30
CA VAL A 290 8.55 -6.67 31.56
C VAL A 290 8.14 -6.78 30.09
N PHE A 291 6.90 -7.17 29.79
CA PHE A 291 6.44 -7.31 28.41
C PHE A 291 6.32 -5.98 27.68
N LEU A 292 5.93 -4.88 28.35
CA LEU A 292 5.94 -3.54 27.75
C LEU A 292 7.35 -3.10 27.34
N LEU A 293 8.38 -3.41 28.13
CA LEU A 293 9.78 -3.14 27.76
C LEU A 293 10.22 -3.96 26.53
N LEU A 294 9.63 -5.13 26.31
CA LEU A 294 9.92 -5.99 25.16
C LEU A 294 9.21 -5.55 23.87
N VAL A 295 8.16 -4.74 23.92
CA VAL A 295 7.36 -4.34 22.74
C VAL A 295 8.24 -3.78 21.63
N VAL A 296 9.02 -2.75 21.92
CA VAL A 296 9.83 -2.04 20.91
C VAL A 296 10.93 -2.95 20.36
N GLN A 297 11.59 -3.73 21.24
CA GLN A 297 12.64 -4.67 20.84
C GLN A 297 12.10 -5.77 19.93
N THR A 298 10.92 -6.31 20.26
CA THR A 298 10.28 -7.35 19.47
C THR A 298 9.87 -6.83 18.09
N LEU A 299 9.26 -5.65 18.02
CA LEU A 299 8.92 -4.99 16.75
C LEU A 299 10.14 -4.80 15.84
N HIS A 300 11.21 -4.19 16.36
CA HIS A 300 12.43 -3.98 15.59
C HIS A 300 13.13 -5.29 15.18
N SER A 301 13.08 -6.31 16.05
CA SER A 301 13.66 -7.62 15.73
C SER A 301 12.88 -8.32 14.62
N MET A 302 11.54 -8.25 14.65
CA MET A 302 10.69 -8.78 13.59
C MET A 302 10.89 -8.05 12.27
N GLU A 303 10.98 -6.72 12.29
CA GLU A 303 11.24 -5.91 11.11
C GLU A 303 12.60 -6.28 10.46
N ARG A 304 13.67 -6.36 11.26
CA ARG A 304 15.00 -6.74 10.77
C ARG A 304 15.03 -8.19 10.26
N GLY A 305 14.39 -9.10 10.96
CA GLY A 305 14.30 -10.50 10.54
C GLY A 305 13.56 -10.66 9.20
N LEU A 306 12.42 -10.00 9.05
CA LEU A 306 11.63 -10.04 7.82
C LEU A 306 12.34 -9.37 6.64
N THR A 307 13.05 -8.27 6.86
CA THR A 307 13.86 -7.64 5.81
C THR A 307 14.99 -8.56 5.37
N ALA A 308 15.71 -9.18 6.29
CA ALA A 308 16.79 -10.12 5.98
C ALA A 308 16.27 -11.35 5.20
N VAL A 309 15.10 -11.90 5.58
CA VAL A 309 14.46 -13.00 4.84
C VAL A 309 14.03 -12.54 3.45
N GLY A 310 13.47 -11.34 3.32
CA GLY A 310 13.09 -10.75 2.04
C GLY A 310 14.27 -10.58 1.10
N ASP A 311 15.38 -10.05 1.60
CA ASP A 311 16.61 -9.86 0.83
C ASP A 311 17.24 -11.20 0.41
N ALA A 312 17.24 -12.18 1.30
CA ALA A 312 17.72 -13.54 0.98
C ALA A 312 16.83 -14.20 -0.10
N ALA A 313 15.51 -14.08 0.02
CA ALA A 313 14.58 -14.59 -0.99
C ALA A 313 14.77 -13.91 -2.35
N ALA A 314 14.99 -12.59 -2.38
CA ALA A 314 15.27 -11.83 -3.59
C ALA A 314 16.59 -12.28 -4.26
N LEU A 315 17.62 -12.58 -3.47
CA LEU A 315 18.90 -13.12 -3.97
C LEU A 315 18.72 -14.51 -4.57
N VAL A 316 17.96 -15.39 -3.92
CA VAL A 316 17.65 -16.74 -4.45
C VAL A 316 16.86 -16.63 -5.74
N TRP A 317 15.82 -15.74 -5.78
CA TRP A 317 15.01 -15.52 -6.97
C TRP A 317 15.81 -15.01 -8.17
N LYS A 318 16.82 -14.15 -7.95
CA LYS A 318 17.73 -13.68 -9.01
C LYS A 318 18.64 -14.78 -9.55
N ARG A 319 18.92 -15.83 -8.77
CA ARG A 319 19.78 -16.96 -9.16
C ARG A 319 19.03 -18.08 -9.87
N LEU A 320 17.69 -18.11 -9.78
CA LEU A 320 16.88 -19.10 -10.50
C LEU A 320 16.93 -18.78 -12.00
N PRO A 321 17.20 -19.76 -12.87
CA PRO A 321 17.18 -19.57 -14.31
C PRO A 321 15.78 -19.08 -14.71
N ARG A 322 15.71 -17.91 -15.33
CA ARG A 322 14.45 -17.41 -15.91
C ARG A 322 14.05 -18.39 -17.01
N LYS A 323 12.97 -19.14 -16.83
CA LYS A 323 12.33 -19.89 -17.91
C LYS A 323 12.08 -18.91 -19.05
N SER A 324 12.61 -19.22 -20.22
CA SER A 324 12.38 -18.47 -21.46
C SER A 324 10.87 -18.38 -21.69
N LYS A 325 10.37 -17.17 -22.03
CA LYS A 325 8.97 -16.92 -22.42
C LYS A 325 8.50 -17.69 -23.65
N ALA A 326 9.29 -18.63 -24.17
CA ALA A 326 8.99 -19.44 -25.34
C ALA A 326 8.09 -20.67 -25.06
N GLU A 327 7.79 -20.99 -23.79
CA GLU A 327 7.01 -22.21 -23.45
C GLU A 327 5.55 -21.93 -23.00
N GLU A 328 5.09 -20.69 -23.02
CA GLU A 328 3.68 -20.35 -22.68
C GLU A 328 2.73 -20.29 -23.90
N ASN A 329 3.17 -20.66 -25.08
CA ASN A 329 2.34 -20.70 -26.32
C ASN A 329 2.16 -22.12 -26.85
N TYR A 330 1.72 -23.08 -26.01
CA TYR A 330 1.10 -24.32 -26.46
C TYR A 330 -0.19 -24.58 -25.69
#